data_bfaff6debf7913781adb6d5f24ea50be
#
_entry.id   bfaff6debf7913781adb6d5f24ea50be
#
_cell.length_a   1.000
_cell.length_b   1.000
_cell.length_c   1.000
_cell.angle_alpha   90.00
_cell.angle_beta   90.00
_cell.angle_gamma   90.00
#
_symmetry.space_group_name_H-M   'P 1'
#
loop_
_entity.id
_entity.type
_entity.pdbx_description
1 polymer ?
#
loop_
_entity_poly.entity_id
_entity_poly.type
_entity_poly.pdbx_seq_one_letter_code
_entity_poly.pdbx_strand_id
1 'polypeptide(L)'
;MTPPKQDKQRKQWLASLKDGDEVGVLTIRGVAHTLTIARLQRRTARKEYMDRDTGRLFTFATGKRPLCDCWIVPLTDAMRQDMETERRAESARRRMCRTYFGHGLEPVVPNDKIRACAAILWPDEFGGKS
;
A
#
# COMPACT_ATOMS: atom_id res chain seq x y z
N MET A 1 6.36 3.94 -10.07
CA MET A 1 5.04 3.61 -10.64
C MET A 1 4.43 4.82 -11.33
N THR A 2 3.75 4.58 -12.41
CA THR A 2 3.03 5.62 -13.14
C THR A 2 1.55 5.58 -12.77
N PRO A 3 0.79 6.68 -12.99
CA PRO A 3 -0.66 6.67 -12.84
C PRO A 3 -1.30 5.55 -13.66
N PRO A 4 -2.41 4.95 -13.19
CA PRO A 4 -3.12 3.92 -13.95
C PRO A 4 -3.61 4.46 -15.28
N LYS A 5 -3.51 3.66 -16.34
CA LYS A 5 -4.08 4.01 -17.63
C LYS A 5 -5.61 3.99 -17.55
N GLN A 6 -6.24 5.05 -18.06
CA GLN A 6 -7.70 5.15 -18.12
C GLN A 6 -8.22 4.48 -19.39
N ASP A 7 -7.98 3.19 -19.51
CA ASP A 7 -8.39 2.39 -20.65
C ASP A 7 -9.71 1.64 -20.37
N LYS A 8 -10.16 0.87 -21.38
CA LYS A 8 -11.40 0.11 -21.28
C LYS A 8 -11.38 -0.93 -20.15
N GLN A 9 -10.25 -1.59 -19.95
CA GLN A 9 -10.11 -2.57 -18.88
C GLN A 9 -10.28 -1.94 -17.50
N ARG A 10 -9.68 -0.77 -17.29
CA ARG A 10 -9.83 -0.05 -16.03
C ARG A 10 -11.27 0.39 -15.80
N LYS A 11 -11.94 0.88 -16.83
CA LYS A 11 -13.35 1.28 -16.74
C LYS A 11 -14.25 0.10 -16.37
N GLN A 12 -14.01 -1.06 -16.97
CA GLN A 12 -14.74 -2.30 -16.64
C GLN A 12 -14.48 -2.73 -15.23
N TRP A 13 -13.23 -2.68 -14.79
CA TRP A 13 -12.86 -3.02 -13.42
C TRP A 13 -13.53 -2.09 -12.41
N LEU A 14 -13.49 -0.77 -12.64
CA LEU A 14 -14.14 0.20 -11.76
C LEU A 14 -15.65 -0.05 -11.66
N ALA A 15 -16.29 -0.35 -12.78
CA ALA A 15 -17.73 -0.65 -12.81
C ALA A 15 -18.09 -1.96 -12.07
N SER A 16 -17.13 -2.87 -11.92
CA SER A 16 -17.36 -4.17 -11.26
C SER A 16 -17.21 -4.10 -9.74
N LEU A 17 -16.71 -2.99 -9.19
CA LEU A 17 -16.46 -2.87 -7.75
C LEU A 17 -17.77 -2.82 -6.96
N LYS A 18 -17.78 -3.52 -5.84
CA LYS A 18 -18.92 -3.65 -4.94
C LYS A 18 -18.57 -3.16 -3.54
N ASP A 19 -19.59 -2.92 -2.73
CA ASP A 19 -19.39 -2.57 -1.33
C ASP A 19 -18.60 -3.67 -0.60
N GLY A 20 -17.57 -3.26 0.12
CA GLY A 20 -16.72 -4.17 0.86
C GLY A 20 -15.53 -4.72 0.08
N ASP A 21 -15.41 -4.43 -1.21
CA ASP A 21 -14.26 -4.86 -2.01
C ASP A 21 -12.98 -4.21 -1.50
N GLU A 22 -11.92 -5.01 -1.44
CA GLU A 22 -10.58 -4.50 -1.12
C GLU A 22 -9.85 -4.13 -2.38
N VAL A 23 -9.24 -2.95 -2.37
CA VAL A 23 -8.44 -2.42 -3.48
C VAL A 23 -7.13 -1.85 -2.95
N GLY A 24 -6.16 -1.69 -3.83
CA GLY A 24 -4.97 -0.91 -3.54
C GLY A 24 -5.26 0.58 -3.72
N VAL A 25 -4.64 1.42 -2.90
CA VAL A 25 -4.64 2.87 -3.08
C VAL A 25 -3.21 3.29 -3.38
N LEU A 26 -2.98 3.70 -4.61
CA LEU A 26 -1.69 4.19 -5.08
C LEU A 26 -1.64 5.70 -4.95
N THR A 27 -0.72 6.20 -4.12
CA THR A 27 -0.47 7.64 -3.97
C THR A 27 0.90 7.96 -4.53
N ILE A 28 0.96 8.92 -5.43
CA ILE A 28 2.20 9.36 -6.06
C ILE A 28 2.53 10.76 -5.57
N ARG A 29 3.75 10.95 -5.05
CA ARG A 29 4.26 12.24 -4.59
C ARG A 29 5.65 12.43 -5.19
N GLY A 30 5.73 13.18 -6.29
CA GLY A 30 6.98 13.35 -7.01
C GLY A 30 7.53 12.02 -7.51
N VAL A 31 8.74 11.65 -7.08
CA VAL A 31 9.34 10.35 -7.42
C VAL A 31 8.95 9.23 -6.45
N ALA A 32 8.35 9.57 -5.32
CA ALA A 32 7.91 8.60 -4.32
C ALA A 32 6.49 8.13 -4.62
N HIS A 33 6.21 6.88 -4.29
CA HIS A 33 4.86 6.34 -4.33
C HIS A 33 4.61 5.45 -3.11
N THR A 34 3.35 5.38 -2.70
CA THR A 34 2.92 4.49 -1.63
C THR A 34 1.73 3.69 -2.10
N LEU A 35 1.61 2.46 -1.61
CA LEU A 35 0.50 1.59 -1.87
C LEU A 35 -0.08 1.11 -0.54
N THR A 36 -1.37 1.35 -0.34
CA THR A 36 -2.09 0.89 0.85
C THR A 36 -3.32 0.10 0.44
N ILE A 37 -3.92 -0.61 1.38
CA ILE A 37 -5.16 -1.35 1.14
C ILE A 37 -6.33 -0.52 1.63
N ALA A 38 -7.38 -0.42 0.82
CA ALA A 38 -8.63 0.23 1.19
C ALA A 38 -9.79 -0.72 1.01
N ARG A 39 -10.79 -0.60 1.88
CA ARG A 39 -12.07 -1.29 1.74
C ARG A 39 -13.10 -0.27 1.33
N LEU A 40 -13.74 -0.50 0.19
CA LEU A 40 -14.58 0.50 -0.46
C LEU A 40 -16.05 0.37 -0.09
N GLN A 41 -16.72 1.51 -0.07
CA GLN A 41 -18.16 1.65 -0.05
C GLN A 41 -18.59 2.51 -1.23
N ARG A 42 -19.60 2.07 -1.97
CA ARG A 42 -20.15 2.83 -3.10
C ARG A 42 -21.09 3.92 -2.60
N ARG A 43 -20.87 5.13 -3.09
CA ARG A 43 -21.77 6.26 -2.88
C ARG A 43 -22.42 6.63 -4.20
N THR A 44 -23.44 5.86 -4.59
CA THR A 44 -24.06 5.92 -5.91
C THR A 44 -24.64 7.30 -6.22
N ALA A 45 -25.25 7.96 -5.24
CA ALA A 45 -25.83 9.29 -5.42
C ALA A 45 -24.79 10.34 -5.86
N ARG A 46 -23.55 10.18 -5.46
CA ARG A 46 -22.44 11.08 -5.79
C ARG A 46 -21.48 10.52 -6.83
N LYS A 47 -21.71 9.28 -7.28
CA LYS A 47 -20.83 8.57 -8.21
C LYS A 47 -19.39 8.52 -7.72
N GLU A 48 -19.22 8.11 -6.45
CA GLU A 48 -17.94 8.02 -5.76
C GLU A 48 -17.79 6.69 -5.03
N TYR A 49 -16.54 6.26 -4.87
CA TYR A 49 -16.16 5.23 -3.91
C TYR A 49 -15.57 5.88 -2.67
N MET A 50 -15.91 5.41 -1.50
CA MET A 50 -15.37 5.89 -0.24
C MET A 50 -14.54 4.79 0.43
N ASP A 51 -13.33 5.13 0.86
CA ASP A 51 -12.54 4.28 1.75
C ASP A 51 -13.17 4.31 3.14
N ARG A 52 -13.64 3.14 3.62
CA ARG A 52 -14.32 3.04 4.92
C ARG A 52 -13.46 3.44 6.10
N ASP A 53 -12.14 3.23 6.01
CA ASP A 53 -11.25 3.48 7.14
C ASP A 53 -10.82 4.94 7.25
N THR A 54 -10.64 5.62 6.11
CA THR A 54 -10.12 6.99 6.07
C THR A 54 -11.14 8.03 5.63
N GLY A 55 -12.25 7.61 5.03
CA GLY A 55 -13.25 8.52 4.47
C GLY A 55 -12.83 9.16 3.15
N ARG A 56 -11.69 8.78 2.57
CA ARG A 56 -11.23 9.32 1.29
C ARG A 56 -12.19 8.93 0.16
N LEU A 57 -12.39 9.84 -0.77
CA LEU A 57 -13.32 9.69 -1.88
C LEU A 57 -12.58 9.56 -3.21
N PHE A 58 -13.10 8.67 -4.07
CA PHE A 58 -12.55 8.41 -5.40
C PHE A 58 -13.70 8.42 -6.41
N THR A 59 -13.53 9.04 -7.57
CA THR A 59 -14.60 9.13 -8.56
C THR A 59 -14.86 7.79 -9.23
N PHE A 60 -16.12 7.50 -9.59
CA PHE A 60 -16.49 6.32 -10.36
C PHE A 60 -15.82 6.28 -11.74
N ALA A 61 -15.71 7.43 -12.37
CA ALA A 61 -15.23 7.53 -13.75
C ALA A 61 -13.75 7.17 -13.89
N THR A 62 -12.91 7.56 -12.93
CA THR A 62 -11.45 7.43 -13.05
C THR A 62 -10.82 6.67 -11.90
N GLY A 63 -11.54 6.51 -10.78
CA GLY A 63 -10.96 5.94 -9.56
C GLY A 63 -9.88 6.82 -8.95
N LYS A 64 -9.93 8.12 -9.23
CA LYS A 64 -8.95 9.09 -8.71
C LYS A 64 -9.58 9.95 -7.63
N ARG A 65 -8.79 10.28 -6.61
CA ARG A 65 -9.19 11.26 -5.61
C ARG A 65 -9.07 12.67 -6.20
N PRO A 66 -10.11 13.52 -6.08
CA PRO A 66 -10.01 14.90 -6.59
C PRO A 66 -8.83 15.65 -5.97
N LEU A 67 -8.12 16.41 -6.79
CA LEU A 67 -6.99 17.28 -6.40
C LEU A 67 -5.77 16.54 -5.83
N CYS A 68 -5.72 15.23 -5.95
CA CYS A 68 -4.61 14.43 -5.44
C CYS A 68 -4.18 13.39 -6.48
N ASP A 69 -2.89 13.10 -6.53
CA ASP A 69 -2.36 11.99 -7.32
C ASP A 69 -2.52 10.67 -6.56
N CYS A 70 -3.78 10.29 -6.37
CA CYS A 70 -4.16 9.14 -5.56
C CYS A 70 -5.27 8.38 -6.31
N TRP A 71 -5.01 7.10 -6.64
CA TRP A 71 -5.90 6.26 -7.43
C TRP A 71 -6.18 4.94 -6.72
N ILE A 72 -7.40 4.42 -6.88
CA ILE A 72 -7.65 3.03 -6.56
C ILE A 72 -7.17 2.15 -7.71
N VAL A 73 -6.55 1.03 -7.34
CA VAL A 73 -5.97 0.07 -8.30
C VAL A 73 -6.35 -1.35 -7.89
N PRO A 74 -6.38 -2.31 -8.84
CA PRO A 74 -6.62 -3.71 -8.49
C PRO A 74 -5.55 -4.22 -7.53
N LEU A 75 -5.97 -4.95 -6.51
CA LEU A 75 -5.06 -5.53 -5.52
C LEU A 75 -4.77 -6.98 -5.90
N THR A 76 -3.54 -7.24 -6.35
CA THR A 76 -3.08 -8.58 -6.72
C THR A 76 -2.38 -9.26 -5.55
N ASP A 77 -2.22 -10.58 -5.62
CA ASP A 77 -1.48 -11.33 -4.62
C ASP A 77 -0.02 -10.89 -4.54
N ALA A 78 0.60 -10.58 -5.69
CA ALA A 78 1.96 -10.05 -5.74
C ALA A 78 2.06 -8.72 -4.98
N MET A 79 1.10 -7.82 -5.16
CA MET A 79 1.06 -6.54 -4.45
C MET A 79 0.88 -6.75 -2.94
N ARG A 80 0.03 -7.70 -2.53
CA ARG A 80 -0.14 -8.04 -1.11
C ARG A 80 1.15 -8.57 -0.50
N GLN A 81 1.87 -9.42 -1.22
CA GLN A 81 3.16 -9.94 -0.78
C GLN A 81 4.21 -8.84 -0.66
N ASP A 82 4.28 -7.93 -1.63
CA ASP A 82 5.20 -6.80 -1.57
C ASP A 82 4.91 -5.89 -0.38
N MET A 83 3.64 -5.60 -0.12
CA MET A 83 3.24 -4.80 1.04
C MET A 83 3.60 -5.49 2.35
N GLU A 84 3.40 -6.79 2.46
CA GLU A 84 3.77 -7.55 3.65
C GLU A 84 5.29 -7.57 3.84
N THR A 85 6.04 -7.71 2.76
CA THR A 85 7.51 -7.66 2.78
C THR A 85 8.01 -6.31 3.27
N GLU A 86 7.43 -5.21 2.78
CA GLU A 86 7.77 -3.86 3.22
C GLU A 86 7.39 -3.64 4.69
N ARG A 87 6.24 -4.12 5.12
CA ARG A 87 5.80 -4.03 6.51
C ARG A 87 6.76 -4.77 7.44
N ARG A 88 7.23 -5.94 7.04
CA ARG A 88 8.20 -6.72 7.82
C ARG A 88 9.55 -6.03 7.89
N ALA A 89 10.01 -5.45 6.79
CA ALA A 89 11.26 -4.69 6.76
C ALA A 89 11.19 -3.48 7.69
N GLU A 90 10.07 -2.76 7.68
CA GLU A 90 9.87 -1.60 8.56
C GLU A 90 9.81 -2.01 10.04
N SER A 91 9.13 -3.10 10.36
CA SER A 91 9.09 -3.66 11.70
C SER A 91 10.47 -4.07 12.18
N ALA A 92 11.25 -4.72 11.33
CA ALA A 92 12.63 -5.13 11.63
C ALA A 92 13.51 -3.89 11.87
N ARG A 93 13.39 -2.86 11.04
CA ARG A 93 14.13 -1.61 11.18
C ARG A 93 13.86 -0.94 12.52
N ARG A 94 12.58 -0.84 12.91
CA ARG A 94 12.20 -0.26 14.20
C ARG A 94 12.78 -1.04 15.37
N ARG A 95 12.74 -2.36 15.30
CA ARG A 95 13.29 -3.23 16.35
C ARG A 95 14.81 -3.08 16.47
N MET A 96 15.50 -3.03 15.34
CA MET A 96 16.95 -2.80 15.32
C MET A 96 17.32 -1.45 15.90
N CYS A 97 16.58 -0.40 15.56
CA CYS A 97 16.80 0.94 16.12
C CYS A 97 16.64 0.95 17.63
N ARG A 98 15.59 0.33 18.17
CA ARG A 98 15.37 0.26 19.61
C ARG A 98 16.42 -0.56 20.33
N THR A 99 16.88 -1.65 19.73
CA THR A 99 17.79 -2.59 20.37
C THR A 99 19.24 -2.13 20.32
N TYR A 100 19.68 -1.56 19.21
CA TYR A 100 21.10 -1.31 18.95
C TYR A 100 21.48 0.15 18.77
N PHE A 101 20.57 1.01 18.35
CA PHE A 101 20.88 2.39 17.98
C PHE A 101 20.28 3.44 18.91
N GLY A 102 19.39 3.04 19.81
CA GLY A 102 18.72 3.98 20.69
C GLY A 102 17.70 4.85 19.97
N HIS A 103 17.23 5.89 20.66
CA HIS A 103 16.19 6.77 20.12
C HIS A 103 16.75 7.74 19.09
N GLY A 104 16.05 7.88 18.00
CA GLY A 104 16.30 8.92 16.98
C GLY A 104 17.38 8.60 15.97
N LEU A 105 18.02 7.44 16.05
CA LEU A 105 19.03 7.02 15.08
C LEU A 105 18.49 5.87 14.24
N GLU A 106 18.05 6.19 13.01
CA GLU A 106 17.69 5.16 12.04
C GLU A 106 18.87 4.92 11.09
N PRO A 107 19.31 3.66 10.94
CA PRO A 107 20.35 3.35 9.97
C PRO A 107 19.82 3.53 8.56
N VAL A 108 20.61 4.19 7.70
CA VAL A 108 20.32 4.29 6.26
C VAL A 108 20.79 3.00 5.60
N VAL A 109 19.98 1.96 5.70
CA VAL A 109 20.30 0.63 5.17
C VAL A 109 19.14 0.17 4.30
N PRO A 110 19.40 -0.38 3.11
CA PRO A 110 18.35 -0.91 2.25
C PRO A 110 17.51 -2.00 2.93
N ASN A 111 16.23 -2.09 2.57
CA ASN A 111 15.28 -3.01 3.20
C ASN A 111 15.67 -4.48 3.06
N ASP A 112 16.27 -4.88 1.94
CA ASP A 112 16.75 -6.25 1.75
C ASP A 112 17.84 -6.63 2.76
N LYS A 113 18.74 -5.71 3.05
CA LYS A 113 19.77 -5.91 4.08
C LYS A 113 19.19 -5.90 5.48
N ILE A 114 18.21 -5.06 5.75
CA ILE A 114 17.49 -5.04 7.02
C ILE A 114 16.83 -6.39 7.27
N ARG A 115 16.16 -6.95 6.27
CA ARG A 115 15.53 -8.27 6.38
C ARG A 115 16.54 -9.37 6.62
N ALA A 116 17.67 -9.34 5.93
CA ALA A 116 18.74 -10.32 6.10
C ALA A 116 19.31 -10.28 7.53
N CYS A 117 19.58 -9.10 8.06
CA CYS A 117 20.06 -8.93 9.42
C CYS A 117 19.02 -9.40 10.45
N ALA A 118 17.75 -9.03 10.26
CA ALA A 118 16.67 -9.43 11.16
C ALA A 118 16.49 -10.96 11.18
N ALA A 119 16.65 -11.63 10.04
CA ALA A 119 16.57 -13.07 9.94
C ALA A 119 17.68 -13.77 10.75
N ILE A 120 18.86 -13.16 10.81
CA ILE A 120 19.98 -13.66 11.63
C ILE A 120 19.72 -13.42 13.11
N LEU A 121 19.28 -12.22 13.48
CA LEU A 121 19.09 -11.81 14.87
C LEU A 121 17.84 -12.45 15.50
N TRP A 122 16.77 -12.56 14.75
CA TRP A 122 15.48 -13.07 15.21
C TRP A 122 14.90 -14.05 14.19
N PRO A 123 15.50 -15.25 14.06
CA PRO A 123 15.11 -16.19 13.01
C PRO A 123 13.66 -16.68 13.12
N ASP A 124 13.11 -16.77 14.34
CA ASP A 124 11.74 -17.24 14.54
C ASP A 124 10.70 -16.23 14.02
N GLU A 125 11.03 -14.93 14.04
CA GLU A 125 10.11 -13.88 13.60
C GLU A 125 10.38 -13.43 12.19
N PHE A 126 11.64 -13.36 11.75
CA PHE A 126 12.03 -12.77 10.47
C PHE A 126 12.74 -13.73 9.53
N GLY A 127 13.25 -14.85 10.01
CA GLY A 127 13.91 -15.86 9.21
C GLY A 127 12.96 -16.80 8.50
N GLY A 128 11.70 -16.52 8.56
CA GLY A 128 10.67 -17.38 8.06
C GLY A 128 10.72 -17.58 6.55
N LYS A 129 10.11 -18.65 6.14
CA LYS A 129 9.88 -18.92 4.73
C LYS A 129 8.98 -17.84 4.17
N SER A 130 9.44 -17.20 3.17
CA SER A 130 8.61 -16.29 2.40
C SER A 130 7.50 -17.07 1.71
#